data_7834dd488b1a2767f6c79b7f8ae96709
#
_entry.id   7834dd488b1a2767f6c79b7f8ae96709
#
_cell.length_a   1.000
_cell.length_b   1.000
_cell.length_c   1.000
_cell.angle_alpha   90.00
_cell.angle_beta   90.00
_cell.angle_gamma   90.00
#
_symmetry.space_group_name_H-M   'P 1'
#
loop_
_entity.id
_entity.type
_entity.pdbx_description
1 polymer ?
#
loop_
_entity_poly.entity_id
_entity_poly.type
_entity_poly.pdbx_seq_one_letter_code
_entity_poly.pdbx_strand_id
1 'polypeptide(L)'
;MEERARILRALGTGARMQILEILKVGPLEVGALAQQIGISQSAVSQHLKVLKELNLVSDRRRSYFIYYSLNPQEFARLEEMMMAVCRVSPERSLRRVRRERLSALRDQLEAELERVQQALSMLEEEEEA
;
A
#
# COMPACT_ATOMS: atom_id res chain seq x y z
N MET A 1 6.24 4.96 1.71
CA MET A 1 4.99 4.58 2.42
C MET A 1 3.79 5.38 1.96
N GLU A 2 3.88 6.69 1.93
CA GLU A 2 2.75 7.55 1.50
C GLU A 2 2.32 7.31 0.05
N GLU A 3 3.25 7.10 -0.87
CA GLU A 3 2.96 6.79 -2.27
C GLU A 3 2.18 5.47 -2.40
N ARG A 4 2.62 4.45 -1.69
CA ARG A 4 1.94 3.14 -1.67
C ARG A 4 0.51 3.24 -1.11
N ALA A 5 0.35 3.98 -0.03
CA ALA A 5 -0.96 4.22 0.57
C ALA A 5 -1.88 5.01 -0.36
N ARG A 6 -1.34 5.98 -1.11
CA ARG A 6 -2.08 6.75 -2.11
C ARG A 6 -2.57 5.86 -3.26
N ILE A 7 -1.71 4.99 -3.76
CA ILE A 7 -2.07 4.03 -4.81
C ILE A 7 -3.16 3.08 -4.31
N LEU A 8 -3.01 2.51 -3.14
CA LEU A 8 -4.00 1.59 -2.57
C LEU A 8 -5.36 2.26 -2.33
N ARG A 9 -5.37 3.51 -1.87
CA ARG A 9 -6.60 4.30 -1.73
C ARG A 9 -7.28 4.53 -3.06
N ALA A 10 -6.52 4.88 -4.08
CA ALA A 10 -7.05 5.09 -5.43
C ALA A 10 -7.64 3.82 -6.03
N LEU A 11 -7.07 2.66 -5.74
CA LEU A 11 -7.58 1.36 -6.16
C LEU A 11 -8.75 0.85 -5.31
N GLY A 12 -9.05 1.49 -4.21
CA GLY A 12 -10.09 1.08 -3.27
C GLY A 12 -11.53 1.23 -3.76
N THR A 13 -11.74 1.65 -5.02
CA THR A 13 -13.07 1.69 -5.65
C THR A 13 -13.23 0.53 -6.62
N GLY A 14 -14.37 -0.17 -6.56
CA GLY A 14 -14.67 -1.28 -7.46
C GLY A 14 -14.61 -0.88 -8.93
N ALA A 15 -15.09 0.32 -9.28
CA ALA A 15 -15.07 0.82 -10.65
C ALA A 15 -13.64 0.96 -11.21
N ARG A 16 -12.68 1.46 -10.43
CA ARG A 16 -11.30 1.58 -10.87
C ARG A 16 -10.63 0.24 -11.05
N MET A 17 -10.90 -0.70 -10.17
CA MET A 17 -10.43 -2.08 -10.30
C MET A 17 -10.97 -2.74 -11.58
N GLN A 18 -12.25 -2.55 -11.87
CA GLN A 18 -12.88 -3.06 -13.10
C GLN A 18 -12.28 -2.43 -14.35
N ILE A 19 -12.02 -1.13 -14.35
CA ILE A 19 -11.36 -0.45 -15.48
C ILE A 19 -10.00 -1.08 -15.77
N LEU A 20 -9.19 -1.29 -14.75
CA LEU A 20 -7.87 -1.90 -14.90
C LEU A 20 -7.98 -3.34 -15.42
N GLU A 21 -8.92 -4.13 -14.92
CA GLU A 21 -9.17 -5.49 -15.41
C GLU A 21 -9.56 -5.52 -16.89
N ILE A 22 -10.44 -4.63 -17.30
CA ILE A 22 -10.88 -4.54 -18.71
C ILE A 22 -9.72 -4.11 -19.60
N LEU A 23 -8.92 -3.13 -19.19
CA LEU A 23 -7.79 -2.62 -19.97
C LEU A 23 -6.62 -3.61 -20.08
N LYS A 24 -6.58 -4.66 -19.25
CA LYS A 24 -5.60 -5.77 -19.42
C LYS A 24 -5.75 -6.45 -20.77
N VAL A 25 -6.95 -6.50 -21.32
CA VAL A 25 -7.23 -7.15 -22.60
C VAL A 25 -6.76 -6.30 -23.78
N GLY A 26 -6.82 -5.00 -23.66
CA GLY A 26 -6.40 -4.07 -24.69
C GLY A 26 -6.97 -2.66 -24.51
N PRO A 27 -6.55 -1.70 -25.34
CA PRO A 27 -7.04 -0.34 -25.29
C PRO A 27 -8.54 -0.26 -25.56
N LEU A 28 -9.24 0.62 -24.85
CA LEU A 28 -10.66 0.92 -25.04
C LEU A 28 -10.94 2.40 -24.88
N GLU A 29 -12.00 2.86 -25.56
CA GLU A 29 -12.52 4.21 -25.38
C GLU A 29 -13.44 4.32 -24.17
N VAL A 30 -13.66 5.57 -23.71
CA VAL A 30 -14.48 5.86 -22.53
C VAL A 30 -15.92 5.32 -22.67
N GLY A 31 -16.53 5.47 -23.85
CA GLY A 31 -17.89 4.97 -24.09
C GLY A 31 -18.01 3.47 -23.96
N ALA A 32 -17.05 2.72 -24.48
CA ALA A 32 -16.99 1.27 -24.37
C ALA A 32 -16.77 0.82 -22.91
N LEU A 33 -15.89 1.49 -22.18
CA LEU A 33 -15.68 1.23 -20.74
C LEU A 33 -16.95 1.48 -19.93
N ALA A 34 -17.62 2.61 -20.17
CA ALA A 34 -18.86 2.96 -19.49
C ALA A 34 -19.95 1.92 -19.73
N GLN A 35 -20.07 1.44 -20.94
CA GLN A 35 -21.04 0.42 -21.32
C GLN A 35 -20.75 -0.92 -20.65
N GLN A 36 -19.50 -1.35 -20.58
CA GLN A 36 -19.12 -2.61 -19.94
C GLN A 36 -19.28 -2.58 -18.41
N ILE A 37 -19.00 -1.45 -17.79
CA ILE A 37 -19.08 -1.31 -16.32
C ILE A 37 -20.50 -0.99 -15.87
N GLY A 38 -21.29 -0.33 -16.72
CA GLY A 38 -22.67 0.06 -16.41
C GLY A 38 -22.78 1.36 -15.61
N ILE A 39 -21.83 2.27 -15.77
CA ILE A 39 -21.85 3.61 -15.19
C ILE A 39 -21.76 4.68 -16.28
N SER A 40 -21.96 5.95 -15.92
CA SER A 40 -21.91 7.04 -16.89
C SER A 40 -20.50 7.27 -17.47
N GLN A 41 -20.41 7.79 -18.68
CA GLN A 41 -19.13 8.20 -19.27
C GLN A 41 -18.42 9.25 -18.41
N SER A 42 -19.18 10.16 -17.82
CA SER A 42 -18.66 11.17 -16.91
C SER A 42 -17.96 10.54 -15.68
N ALA A 43 -18.57 9.53 -15.09
CA ALA A 43 -18.00 8.79 -13.96
C ALA A 43 -16.73 8.04 -14.37
N VAL A 44 -16.74 7.37 -15.53
CA VAL A 44 -15.55 6.67 -16.07
C VAL A 44 -14.42 7.67 -16.30
N SER A 45 -14.72 8.82 -16.88
CA SER A 45 -13.72 9.87 -17.14
C SER A 45 -13.06 10.36 -15.85
N GLN A 46 -13.83 10.51 -14.77
CA GLN A 46 -13.28 10.87 -13.47
C GLN A 46 -12.36 9.79 -12.89
N HIS A 47 -12.75 8.53 -13.00
CA HIS A 47 -11.92 7.40 -12.57
C HIS A 47 -10.63 7.28 -13.39
N LEU A 48 -10.72 7.45 -14.71
CA LEU A 48 -9.56 7.45 -15.60
C LEU A 48 -8.60 8.59 -15.31
N LYS A 49 -9.12 9.77 -14.95
CA LYS A 49 -8.29 10.91 -14.55
C LYS A 49 -7.42 10.57 -13.33
N VAL A 50 -7.99 9.94 -12.31
CA VAL A 50 -7.26 9.49 -11.12
C VAL A 50 -6.21 8.43 -11.48
N LEU A 51 -6.57 7.45 -12.28
CA LEU A 51 -5.65 6.40 -12.73
C LEU A 51 -4.51 6.96 -13.60
N LYS A 52 -4.80 7.97 -14.43
CA LYS A 52 -3.80 8.66 -15.23
C LYS A 52 -2.82 9.47 -14.37
N GLU A 53 -3.29 10.14 -13.34
CA GLU A 53 -2.45 10.86 -12.37
C GLU A 53 -1.46 9.92 -11.65
N LEU A 54 -1.83 8.66 -11.48
CA LEU A 54 -0.97 7.60 -10.93
C LEU A 54 -0.07 6.92 -11.98
N ASN A 55 -0.16 7.34 -13.23
CA ASN A 55 0.53 6.74 -14.38
C ASN A 55 0.17 5.27 -14.64
N LEU A 56 -0.94 4.78 -14.11
CA LEU A 56 -1.42 3.42 -14.34
C LEU A 56 -2.07 3.24 -15.70
N VAL A 57 -2.64 4.32 -16.24
CA VAL A 57 -3.22 4.36 -17.58
C VAL A 57 -2.66 5.54 -18.36
N SER A 58 -2.64 5.39 -19.67
CA SER A 58 -2.32 6.44 -20.62
C SER A 58 -3.45 6.58 -21.65
N ASP A 59 -3.54 7.74 -22.26
CA ASP A 59 -4.51 8.02 -23.28
C ASP A 59 -3.84 8.30 -24.62
N ARG A 60 -4.52 7.93 -25.70
CA ARG A 60 -4.09 8.18 -27.06
C ARG A 60 -5.30 8.54 -27.93
N ARG A 61 -5.22 9.70 -28.56
CA ARG A 61 -6.24 10.12 -29.50
C ARG A 61 -6.03 9.45 -30.86
N ARG A 62 -7.07 8.78 -31.36
CA ARG A 62 -7.14 8.29 -32.73
C ARG A 62 -8.43 8.79 -33.39
N SER A 63 -8.31 9.67 -34.38
CA SER A 63 -9.46 10.27 -35.03
C SER A 63 -10.37 11.02 -34.05
N TYR A 64 -11.63 10.61 -33.90
CA TYR A 64 -12.59 11.23 -32.98
C TYR A 64 -12.63 10.64 -31.58
N PHE A 65 -11.88 9.56 -31.34
CA PHE A 65 -11.94 8.81 -30.09
C PHE A 65 -10.64 8.90 -29.32
N ILE A 66 -10.77 8.89 -28.00
CA ILE A 66 -9.64 8.77 -27.09
C ILE A 66 -9.64 7.36 -26.53
N TYR A 67 -8.55 6.61 -26.78
CA TYR A 67 -8.34 5.27 -26.27
C TYR A 67 -7.47 5.33 -25.03
N TYR A 68 -7.91 4.62 -24.02
CA TYR A 68 -7.14 4.43 -22.79
C TYR A 68 -6.52 3.05 -22.78
N SER A 69 -5.28 2.96 -22.32
CA SER A 69 -4.54 1.71 -22.22
C SER A 69 -3.80 1.64 -20.88
N LEU A 70 -3.52 0.43 -20.43
CA LEU A 70 -2.63 0.23 -19.27
C LEU A 70 -1.22 0.67 -19.59
N ASN A 71 -0.55 1.28 -18.62
CA ASN A 71 0.88 1.48 -18.64
C ASN A 71 1.54 0.20 -18.11
N PRO A 72 2.21 -0.61 -18.95
CA PRO A 72 2.71 -1.92 -18.53
C PRO A 72 3.72 -1.85 -17.40
N GLN A 73 4.59 -0.84 -17.41
CA GLN A 73 5.65 -0.68 -16.42
C GLN A 73 5.10 -0.34 -15.05
N GLU A 74 4.19 0.63 -14.97
CA GLU A 74 3.57 1.03 -13.71
C GLU A 74 2.63 -0.05 -13.18
N PHE A 75 1.94 -0.76 -14.05
CA PHE A 75 1.11 -1.89 -13.66
C PHE A 75 1.94 -3.04 -13.09
N ALA A 76 3.09 -3.34 -13.68
CA ALA A 76 4.02 -4.35 -13.17
C ALA A 76 4.57 -3.96 -11.78
N ARG A 77 4.88 -2.67 -11.57
CA ARG A 77 5.28 -2.15 -10.25
C ARG A 77 4.18 -2.33 -9.21
N LEU A 78 2.94 -2.08 -9.59
CA LEU A 78 1.77 -2.29 -8.73
C LEU A 78 1.63 -3.76 -8.35
N GLU A 79 1.75 -4.68 -9.31
CA GLU A 79 1.71 -6.12 -9.06
C GLU A 79 2.81 -6.57 -8.09
N GLU A 80 4.04 -6.11 -8.29
CA GLU A 80 5.15 -6.40 -7.39
C GLU A 80 4.89 -5.90 -5.97
N MET A 81 4.35 -4.69 -5.84
CA MET A 81 4.01 -4.11 -4.54
C MET A 81 2.93 -4.93 -3.83
N MET A 82 1.91 -5.35 -4.56
CA MET A 82 0.84 -6.20 -4.00
C MET A 82 1.34 -7.59 -3.66
N MET A 83 2.18 -8.18 -4.50
CA MET A 83 2.81 -9.48 -4.24
C MET A 83 3.71 -9.43 -3.02
N ALA A 84 4.45 -8.36 -2.80
CA ALA A 84 5.27 -8.18 -1.61
C ALA A 84 4.44 -8.16 -0.33
N VAL A 85 3.25 -7.55 -0.36
CA VAL A 85 2.30 -7.57 0.77
C VAL A 85 1.70 -8.96 0.99
N CYS A 86 1.41 -9.70 -0.10
CA CYS A 86 0.76 -11.02 -0.05
C CYS A 86 1.73 -12.17 0.22
N ARG A 87 3.01 -12.05 -0.15
CA ARG A 87 4.03 -13.10 0.02
C ARG A 87 4.45 -13.33 1.47
N VAL A 88 4.24 -12.38 2.32
CA VAL A 88 4.51 -12.55 3.73
C VAL A 88 3.36 -13.35 4.33
N SER A 89 3.62 -14.61 4.64
CA SER A 89 2.65 -15.39 5.42
C SER A 89 2.28 -14.57 6.66
N PRO A 90 1.01 -14.17 6.82
CA PRO A 90 0.63 -13.30 7.93
C PRO A 90 1.05 -13.85 9.29
N GLU A 91 1.01 -15.17 9.44
CA GLU A 91 1.40 -15.84 10.68
C GLU A 91 2.90 -15.72 10.97
N ARG A 92 3.76 -15.92 9.97
CA ARG A 92 5.22 -15.81 10.15
C ARG A 92 5.66 -14.37 10.39
N SER A 93 5.05 -13.44 9.67
CA SER A 93 5.33 -12.01 9.83
C SER A 93 4.91 -11.51 11.20
N LEU A 94 3.70 -11.83 11.63
CA LEU A 94 3.18 -11.43 12.93
C LEU A 94 3.98 -12.05 14.08
N ARG A 95 4.38 -13.33 13.97
CA ARG A 95 5.22 -14.00 14.97
C ARG A 95 6.60 -13.33 15.07
N ARG A 96 7.21 -13.00 13.94
CA ARG A 96 8.52 -12.34 13.93
C ARG A 96 8.45 -10.94 14.52
N VAL A 97 7.50 -10.12 14.08
CA VAL A 97 7.30 -8.76 14.61
C VAL A 97 7.01 -8.80 16.12
N ARG A 98 6.16 -9.71 16.54
CA ARG A 98 5.83 -9.88 17.96
C ARG A 98 7.06 -10.29 18.78
N ARG A 99 7.85 -11.24 18.27
CA ARG A 99 9.09 -11.68 18.91
C ARG A 99 10.11 -10.55 19.04
N GLU A 100 10.34 -9.80 17.96
CA GLU A 100 11.27 -8.66 17.94
C GLU A 100 10.83 -7.58 18.93
N ARG A 101 9.55 -7.27 18.95
CA ARG A 101 8.98 -6.28 19.86
C ARG A 101 9.09 -6.67 21.32
N LEU A 102 8.77 -7.91 21.65
CA LEU A 102 8.88 -8.44 23.01
C LEU A 102 10.34 -8.54 23.46
N SER A 103 11.24 -8.94 22.57
CA SER A 103 12.68 -8.98 22.85
C SER A 103 13.25 -7.59 23.15
N ALA A 104 12.89 -6.59 22.36
CA ALA A 104 13.30 -5.20 22.57
C ALA A 104 12.75 -4.65 23.90
N LEU A 105 11.50 -4.94 24.23
CA LEU A 105 10.88 -4.54 25.49
C LEU A 105 11.56 -5.20 26.69
N ARG A 106 11.87 -6.49 26.59
CA ARG A 106 12.63 -7.22 27.61
C ARG A 106 13.99 -6.55 27.87
N ASP A 107 14.76 -6.27 26.82
CA ASP A 107 16.07 -5.64 26.93
C ASP A 107 16.00 -4.26 27.59
N GLN A 108 14.96 -3.50 27.25
CA GLN A 108 14.69 -2.19 27.85
C GLN A 108 14.36 -2.28 29.33
N LEU A 109 13.52 -3.26 29.72
CA LEU A 109 13.14 -3.49 31.12
C LEU A 109 14.32 -3.99 31.94
N GLU A 110 15.16 -4.86 31.39
CA GLU A 110 16.39 -5.32 32.05
C GLU A 110 17.36 -4.17 32.34
N ALA A 111 17.52 -3.25 31.38
CA ALA A 111 18.36 -2.05 31.55
C ALA A 111 17.80 -1.10 32.63
N GLU A 112 16.49 -0.93 32.69
CA GLU A 112 15.85 -0.15 33.75
C GLU A 112 15.99 -0.81 35.11
N LEU A 113 15.81 -2.12 35.16
CA LEU A 113 15.99 -2.88 36.40
C LEU A 113 17.41 -2.74 36.95
N GLU A 114 18.43 -2.84 36.10
CA GLU A 114 19.83 -2.62 36.50
C GLU A 114 20.05 -1.23 37.09
N ARG A 115 19.48 -0.19 36.44
CA ARG A 115 19.57 1.19 36.94
C ARG A 115 18.96 1.36 38.33
N VAL A 116 17.77 0.78 38.52
CA VAL A 116 17.08 0.81 39.81
C VAL A 116 17.88 0.06 40.90
N GLN A 117 18.41 -1.12 40.56
CA GLN A 117 19.24 -1.89 41.47
C GLN A 117 20.51 -1.16 41.89
N GLN A 118 21.18 -0.49 40.96
CA GLN A 118 22.35 0.34 41.23
C GLN A 118 22.01 1.52 42.15
N ALA A 119 20.90 2.21 41.89
CA ALA A 119 20.43 3.30 42.72
C ALA A 119 20.09 2.86 44.14
N LEU A 120 19.45 1.72 44.29
CA LEU A 120 19.16 1.14 45.60
C LEU A 120 20.43 0.77 46.36
N SER A 121 21.40 0.14 45.68
CA SER A 121 22.70 -0.18 46.30
C SER A 121 23.43 1.06 46.80
N MET A 122 23.42 2.14 46.05
CA MET A 122 24.04 3.41 46.44
C MET A 122 23.36 4.02 47.67
N LEU A 123 22.03 3.96 47.76
CA LEU A 123 21.30 4.45 48.92
C LEU A 123 21.57 3.59 50.18
N GLU A 124 21.67 2.29 50.04
CA GLU A 124 22.04 1.37 51.15
C GLU A 124 23.44 1.65 51.66
N GLU A 125 24.40 1.93 50.76
CA GLU A 125 25.76 2.31 51.14
C GLU A 125 25.81 3.67 51.88
N GLU A 126 24.99 4.64 51.47
CA GLU A 126 24.86 5.92 52.14
C GLU A 126 24.24 5.81 53.53
N GLU A 127 23.27 4.90 53.74
CA GLU A 127 22.63 4.65 55.02
C GLU A 127 23.56 3.92 56.02
N GLU A 128 24.47 3.08 55.51
CA GLU A 128 25.45 2.37 56.34
C GLU A 128 26.65 3.25 56.74
N ALA A 129 26.89 4.33 56.02
CA ALA A 129 27.92 5.28 56.34
C ALA A 129 27.44 6.28 57.40
#